data_c7d90635ed0b4985183682461a337b80
#
_entry.id   c7d90635ed0b4985183682461a337b80
#
_cell.length_a   1.000
_cell.length_b   1.000
_cell.length_c   1.000
_cell.angle_alpha   90.00
_cell.angle_beta   90.00
_cell.angle_gamma   90.00
#
_symmetry.space_group_name_H-M   'P 1'
#
loop_
_entity.id
_entity.type
_entity.pdbx_description
1 polymer ?
#
loop_
_entity_poly.entity_id
_entity_poly.type
_entity_poly.pdbx_seq_one_letter_code
_entity_poly.pdbx_strand_id
1 'polypeptide(L)'
;VEGKQTLSQLAAKYGVNEKTIRRDLAGMRYVHKISKDKDVTIQMDTTYWGRNFGLMVIKDAVRGRILWHKYVHHETIAQYVEGVDWLKEKGFRIYGALIDGLKGLSLALKPIRVQMCQFHQILIVRRYLTQEPDLEASAELLGLVNNITGMDKESFIGAFEEWHEKYREVINERVHDKRIKRRTPPYMR
;
A
#
# COMPACT_ATOMS: atom_id res chain seq x y z
N VAL A 1 14.98 -6.08 -3.80
CA VAL A 1 14.01 -5.59 -4.79
C VAL A 1 14.73 -4.55 -5.61
N GLU A 2 15.07 -4.87 -6.83
CA GLU A 2 15.61 -3.89 -7.78
C GLU A 2 14.49 -2.88 -8.05
N GLY A 3 14.63 -1.70 -7.46
CA GLY A 3 13.65 -0.63 -7.53
C GLY A 3 13.42 -0.12 -8.94
N LYS A 4 12.60 0.90 -9.09
CA LYS A 4 12.28 1.58 -10.34
C LYS A 4 13.57 1.96 -11.08
N GLN A 5 13.85 1.29 -12.19
CA GLN A 5 15.02 1.58 -13.03
C GLN A 5 14.65 2.61 -14.10
N THR A 6 15.51 3.60 -14.30
CA THR A 6 15.40 4.54 -15.43
C THR A 6 15.83 3.88 -16.72
N LEU A 7 15.45 4.47 -17.88
CA LEU A 7 15.92 3.99 -19.18
C LEU A 7 17.44 4.02 -19.27
N SER A 8 18.09 5.04 -18.72
CA SER A 8 19.56 5.15 -18.66
C SER A 8 20.21 4.03 -17.86
N GLN A 9 19.64 3.69 -16.71
CA GLN A 9 20.10 2.58 -15.87
C GLN A 9 19.95 1.23 -16.58
N LEU A 10 18.82 1.02 -17.27
CA LEU A 10 18.62 -0.19 -18.07
C LEU A 10 19.59 -0.24 -19.26
N ALA A 11 19.78 0.88 -19.97
CA ALA A 11 20.72 0.98 -21.07
C ALA A 11 22.15 0.62 -20.64
N ALA A 12 22.60 1.20 -19.52
CA ALA A 12 23.91 0.87 -18.94
C ALA A 12 24.02 -0.61 -18.50
N LYS A 13 22.98 -1.14 -17.84
CA LYS A 13 22.93 -2.53 -17.36
C LYS A 13 23.05 -3.55 -18.52
N TYR A 14 22.41 -3.27 -19.65
CA TYR A 14 22.36 -4.19 -20.79
C TYR A 14 23.33 -3.84 -21.93
N GLY A 15 24.15 -2.79 -21.78
CA GLY A 15 25.14 -2.39 -22.78
C GLY A 15 24.52 -1.90 -24.10
N VAL A 16 23.32 -1.31 -24.06
CA VAL A 16 22.59 -0.82 -25.22
C VAL A 16 22.22 0.66 -25.04
N ASN A 17 21.76 1.34 -26.10
CA ASN A 17 21.28 2.71 -25.94
C ASN A 17 19.82 2.78 -25.43
N GLU A 18 19.43 3.92 -24.87
CA GLU A 18 18.07 4.12 -24.35
C GLU A 18 16.97 3.95 -25.40
N LYS A 19 17.26 4.29 -26.66
CA LYS A 19 16.33 4.13 -27.79
C LYS A 19 16.02 2.65 -28.04
N THR A 20 17.02 1.77 -27.89
CA THR A 20 16.83 0.32 -27.98
C THR A 20 15.95 -0.17 -26.84
N ILE A 21 16.25 0.21 -25.59
CA ILE A 21 15.42 -0.16 -24.42
C ILE A 21 13.98 0.31 -24.63
N ARG A 22 13.78 1.55 -25.08
CA ARG A 22 12.44 2.10 -25.31
C ARG A 22 11.68 1.32 -26.39
N ARG A 23 12.33 0.97 -27.49
CA ARG A 23 11.73 0.17 -28.58
C ARG A 23 11.36 -1.23 -28.08
N ASP A 24 12.24 -1.87 -27.35
CA ASP A 24 12.02 -3.22 -26.85
C ASP A 24 10.88 -3.26 -25.81
N LEU A 25 10.84 -2.28 -24.89
CA LEU A 25 9.72 -2.12 -23.95
C LEU A 25 8.39 -1.87 -24.67
N ALA A 26 8.38 -1.05 -25.73
CA ALA A 26 7.18 -0.79 -26.52
C ALA A 26 6.67 -2.04 -27.28
N GLY A 27 7.58 -2.94 -27.63
CA GLY A 27 7.24 -4.22 -28.27
C GLY A 27 6.86 -5.34 -27.30
N MET A 28 7.12 -5.18 -26.01
CA MET A 28 6.80 -6.19 -25.01
C MET A 28 5.29 -6.30 -24.79
N ARG A 29 4.75 -7.46 -25.11
CA ARG A 29 3.40 -7.84 -24.69
C ARG A 29 3.52 -8.72 -23.44
N TYR A 30 3.12 -8.18 -22.31
CA TYR A 30 3.06 -8.97 -21.09
C TYR A 30 1.88 -9.95 -21.19
N VAL A 31 2.19 -11.23 -21.37
CA VAL A 31 1.19 -12.28 -21.32
C VAL A 31 1.11 -12.77 -19.87
N HIS A 32 -0.02 -12.52 -19.21
CA HIS A 32 -0.29 -13.08 -17.90
C HIS A 32 -0.29 -14.61 -17.99
N LYS A 33 0.77 -15.25 -17.53
CA LYS A 33 0.73 -16.69 -17.27
C LYS A 33 -0.20 -16.91 -16.06
N ILE A 34 -1.41 -17.35 -16.32
CA ILE A 34 -2.35 -17.68 -15.24
C ILE A 34 -1.69 -18.72 -14.33
N SER A 35 -1.55 -18.40 -13.06
CA SER A 35 -0.97 -19.31 -12.08
C SER A 35 -1.76 -20.62 -12.02
N LYS A 36 -1.05 -21.75 -11.94
CA LYS A 36 -1.69 -23.05 -11.70
C LYS A 36 -2.25 -23.12 -10.27
N ASP A 37 -1.61 -22.45 -9.35
CA ASP A 37 -2.07 -22.34 -7.97
C ASP A 37 -3.12 -21.23 -7.89
N LYS A 38 -4.32 -21.62 -7.52
CA LYS A 38 -5.51 -20.77 -7.49
C LYS A 38 -5.86 -20.26 -6.10
N ASP A 39 -5.19 -20.76 -5.07
CA ASP A 39 -5.39 -20.38 -3.69
C ASP A 39 -4.45 -19.20 -3.35
N VAL A 40 -5.02 -18.01 -3.12
CA VAL A 40 -4.23 -16.79 -2.99
C VAL A 40 -4.71 -15.88 -1.87
N THR A 41 -3.76 -15.22 -1.24
CA THR A 41 -3.99 -13.95 -0.54
C THR A 41 -3.48 -12.85 -1.46
N ILE A 42 -4.32 -11.90 -1.77
CA ILE A 42 -3.97 -10.84 -2.73
C ILE A 42 -3.45 -9.60 -2.03
N GLN A 43 -2.55 -8.88 -2.69
CA GLN A 43 -2.16 -7.52 -2.34
C GLN A 43 -2.52 -6.59 -3.47
N MET A 44 -3.14 -5.48 -3.13
CA MET A 44 -3.68 -4.50 -4.08
C MET A 44 -3.00 -3.16 -3.84
N ASP A 45 -2.52 -2.54 -4.91
CA ASP A 45 -1.82 -1.25 -4.85
C ASP A 45 -1.86 -0.55 -6.21
N THR A 46 -1.81 0.78 -6.21
CA THR A 46 -1.70 1.59 -7.42
C THR A 46 -0.46 2.46 -7.35
N THR A 47 0.42 2.33 -8.32
CA THR A 47 1.62 3.16 -8.45
C THR A 47 1.42 4.19 -9.56
N TYR A 48 1.70 5.47 -9.25
CA TYR A 48 1.55 6.58 -10.20
C TYR A 48 2.90 7.06 -10.74
N TRP A 49 2.92 7.40 -12.04
CA TRP A 49 3.99 8.14 -12.69
C TRP A 49 3.44 9.49 -13.18
N GLY A 50 3.76 10.54 -12.46
CA GLY A 50 3.16 11.86 -12.67
C GLY A 50 1.69 11.89 -12.18
N ARG A 51 0.88 12.77 -12.80
CA ARG A 51 -0.48 13.06 -12.30
C ARG A 51 -1.57 12.19 -12.94
N ASN A 52 -1.33 11.69 -14.16
CA ASN A 52 -2.41 11.13 -14.99
C ASN A 52 -2.14 9.71 -15.46
N PHE A 53 -1.12 9.04 -14.94
CA PHE A 53 -0.78 7.70 -15.35
C PHE A 53 -0.45 6.83 -14.15
N GLY A 54 -1.28 5.86 -13.88
CA GLY A 54 -1.12 4.89 -12.80
C GLY A 54 -1.18 3.46 -13.33
N LEU A 55 -0.54 2.57 -12.63
CA LEU A 55 -0.63 1.13 -12.79
C LEU A 55 -1.23 0.53 -11.52
N MET A 56 -2.46 0.08 -11.63
CA MET A 56 -3.13 -0.71 -10.61
C MET A 56 -2.71 -2.16 -10.74
N VAL A 57 -2.33 -2.78 -9.63
CA VAL A 57 -1.80 -4.14 -9.59
C VAL A 57 -2.50 -4.95 -8.50
N ILE A 58 -2.89 -6.17 -8.85
CA ILE A 58 -3.26 -7.21 -7.88
C ILE A 58 -2.22 -8.32 -8.00
N LYS A 59 -1.54 -8.60 -6.91
CA LYS A 59 -0.52 -9.65 -6.86
C LYS A 59 -0.81 -10.67 -5.77
N ASP A 60 -0.28 -11.88 -5.94
CA ASP A 60 -0.19 -12.86 -4.86
C ASP A 60 0.75 -12.34 -3.78
N ALA A 61 0.23 -12.12 -2.58
CA ALA A 61 0.99 -11.56 -1.46
C ALA A 61 2.10 -12.49 -0.97
N VAL A 62 1.93 -13.80 -1.14
CA VAL A 62 2.90 -14.82 -0.69
C VAL A 62 3.98 -15.04 -1.74
N ARG A 63 3.60 -15.17 -3.01
CA ARG A 63 4.54 -15.52 -4.10
C ARG A 63 5.06 -14.31 -4.86
N GLY A 64 4.52 -13.11 -4.61
CA GLY A 64 4.92 -11.87 -5.26
C GLY A 64 4.56 -11.76 -6.75
N ARG A 65 3.74 -12.70 -7.28
CA ARG A 65 3.38 -12.74 -8.69
C ARG A 65 2.24 -11.78 -8.98
N ILE A 66 2.34 -11.02 -10.07
CA ILE A 66 1.24 -10.20 -10.58
C ILE A 66 0.17 -11.13 -11.15
N LEU A 67 -1.04 -11.03 -10.62
CA LEU A 67 -2.20 -11.81 -11.04
C LEU A 67 -3.08 -11.02 -12.01
N TRP A 68 -3.19 -9.72 -11.81
CA TRP A 68 -3.95 -8.81 -12.64
C TRP A 68 -3.35 -7.39 -12.59
N HIS A 69 -3.51 -6.63 -13.66
CA HIS A 69 -3.12 -5.23 -13.69
C HIS A 69 -4.00 -4.43 -14.64
N LYS A 70 -4.07 -3.12 -14.40
CA LYS A 70 -4.78 -2.16 -15.25
C LYS A 70 -4.09 -0.81 -15.22
N TYR A 71 -3.97 -0.17 -16.39
CA TYR A 71 -3.57 1.23 -16.46
C TYR A 71 -4.76 2.12 -16.11
N VAL A 72 -4.54 3.10 -15.25
CA VAL A 72 -5.57 3.98 -14.74
C VAL A 72 -5.11 5.43 -14.71
N HIS A 73 -6.02 6.37 -14.90
CA HIS A 73 -5.77 7.78 -14.63
C HIS A 73 -5.92 8.08 -13.15
N HIS A 74 -6.96 7.52 -12.54
CA HIS A 74 -7.25 7.61 -11.11
C HIS A 74 -7.68 6.24 -10.62
N GLU A 75 -7.27 5.88 -9.42
CA GLU A 75 -7.74 4.66 -8.78
C GLU A 75 -9.19 4.84 -8.29
N THR A 76 -9.98 3.80 -8.46
CA THR A 76 -11.35 3.73 -7.95
C THR A 76 -11.64 2.37 -7.34
N ILE A 77 -12.58 2.33 -6.40
CA ILE A 77 -13.06 1.08 -5.79
C ILE A 77 -13.57 0.12 -6.87
N ALA A 78 -14.33 0.65 -7.84
CA ALA A 78 -14.91 -0.16 -8.92
C ALA A 78 -13.84 -0.90 -9.75
N GLN A 79 -12.69 -0.26 -10.01
CA GLN A 79 -11.59 -0.89 -10.74
C GLN A 79 -10.92 -2.00 -9.93
N TYR A 80 -10.79 -1.83 -8.61
CA TYR A 80 -10.29 -2.89 -7.75
C TYR A 80 -11.24 -4.09 -7.70
N VAL A 81 -12.54 -3.83 -7.58
CA VAL A 81 -13.59 -4.87 -7.62
C VAL A 81 -13.57 -5.60 -8.96
N GLU A 82 -13.47 -4.88 -10.09
CA GLU A 82 -13.31 -5.46 -11.43
C GLU A 82 -12.14 -6.46 -11.49
N GLY A 83 -10.98 -6.08 -10.93
CA GLY A 83 -9.83 -6.98 -10.89
C GLY A 83 -10.04 -8.22 -10.02
N VAL A 84 -10.72 -8.07 -8.89
CA VAL A 84 -11.08 -9.18 -8.00
C VAL A 84 -12.07 -10.13 -8.67
N ASP A 85 -13.09 -9.60 -9.33
CA ASP A 85 -14.11 -10.41 -10.01
C ASP A 85 -13.50 -11.14 -11.20
N TRP A 86 -12.61 -10.50 -11.96
CA TRP A 86 -11.85 -11.17 -13.01
C TRP A 86 -11.03 -12.36 -12.45
N LEU A 87 -10.38 -12.21 -11.29
CA LEU A 87 -9.66 -13.31 -10.65
C LEU A 87 -10.60 -14.45 -10.27
N LYS A 88 -11.79 -14.16 -9.70
CA LYS A 88 -12.80 -15.17 -9.37
C LYS A 88 -13.29 -15.91 -10.62
N GLU A 89 -13.56 -15.19 -11.71
CA GLU A 89 -13.94 -15.79 -13.01
C GLU A 89 -12.86 -16.72 -13.56
N LYS A 90 -11.57 -16.40 -13.31
CA LYS A 90 -10.45 -17.29 -13.65
C LYS A 90 -10.25 -18.44 -12.66
N GLY A 91 -11.14 -18.61 -11.70
CA GLY A 91 -11.16 -19.70 -10.74
C GLY A 91 -10.22 -19.53 -9.55
N PHE A 92 -9.78 -18.28 -9.24
CA PHE A 92 -9.00 -18.02 -8.03
C PHE A 92 -9.89 -18.02 -6.78
N ARG A 93 -9.40 -18.67 -5.72
CA ARG A 93 -9.97 -18.63 -4.37
C ARG A 93 -9.17 -17.62 -3.55
N ILE A 94 -9.82 -16.51 -3.17
CA ILE A 94 -9.17 -15.40 -2.47
C ILE A 94 -9.50 -15.51 -0.99
N TYR A 95 -8.49 -15.82 -0.16
CA TYR A 95 -8.63 -15.99 1.28
C TYR A 95 -8.54 -14.66 2.05
N GLY A 96 -7.86 -13.69 1.50
CA GLY A 96 -7.68 -12.39 2.11
C GLY A 96 -7.11 -11.36 1.14
N ALA A 97 -7.23 -10.09 1.50
CA ALA A 97 -6.70 -8.98 0.73
C ALA A 97 -5.93 -8.00 1.62
N LEU A 98 -4.71 -7.63 1.18
CA LEU A 98 -3.95 -6.53 1.75
C LEU A 98 -4.18 -5.29 0.88
N ILE A 99 -4.61 -4.19 1.51
CA ILE A 99 -4.93 -2.92 0.83
C ILE A 99 -4.19 -1.75 1.48
N ASP A 100 -4.07 -0.64 0.77
CA ASP A 100 -3.41 0.58 1.25
C ASP A 100 -4.27 1.45 2.18
N GLY A 101 -5.51 1.08 2.41
CA GLY A 101 -6.46 1.83 3.25
C GLY A 101 -7.36 2.77 2.47
N LEU A 102 -7.53 2.59 1.15
CA LEU A 102 -8.51 3.33 0.35
C LEU A 102 -9.90 3.21 1.00
N LYS A 103 -10.46 4.37 1.39
CA LYS A 103 -11.72 4.45 2.13
C LYS A 103 -12.86 3.78 1.36
N GLY A 104 -13.53 2.82 1.99
CA GLY A 104 -14.66 2.07 1.41
C GLY A 104 -14.26 0.79 0.67
N LEU A 105 -12.98 0.60 0.31
CA LEU A 105 -12.54 -0.60 -0.41
C LEU A 105 -12.75 -1.88 0.41
N SER A 106 -12.46 -1.86 1.71
CA SER A 106 -12.68 -3.02 2.58
C SER A 106 -14.16 -3.44 2.64
N LEU A 107 -15.08 -2.47 2.57
CA LEU A 107 -16.51 -2.76 2.54
C LEU A 107 -16.92 -3.39 1.19
N ALA A 108 -16.39 -2.86 0.09
CA ALA A 108 -16.68 -3.35 -1.26
C ALA A 108 -16.13 -4.76 -1.51
N LEU A 109 -15.07 -5.17 -0.79
CA LEU A 109 -14.46 -6.49 -0.93
C LEU A 109 -15.13 -7.58 -0.09
N LYS A 110 -16.15 -7.28 0.71
CA LYS A 110 -16.86 -8.31 1.48
C LYS A 110 -17.38 -9.43 0.57
N PRO A 111 -17.30 -10.70 0.98
CA PRO A 111 -16.90 -11.25 2.30
C PRO A 111 -15.39 -11.53 2.45
N ILE A 112 -14.53 -11.07 1.54
CA ILE A 112 -13.08 -11.28 1.62
C ILE A 112 -12.56 -10.57 2.88
N ARG A 113 -11.76 -11.27 3.68
CA ARG A 113 -11.08 -10.68 4.84
C ARG A 113 -10.04 -9.68 4.37
N VAL A 114 -10.08 -8.47 4.93
CA VAL A 114 -9.18 -7.39 4.52
C VAL A 114 -8.27 -6.99 5.67
N GLN A 115 -7.00 -6.83 5.38
CA GLN A 115 -6.00 -6.24 6.26
C GLN A 115 -5.36 -5.02 5.59
N MET A 116 -5.16 -3.96 6.37
CA MET A 116 -4.38 -2.82 5.89
C MET A 116 -2.91 -3.20 5.77
N CYS A 117 -2.28 -2.77 4.69
CA CYS A 117 -0.86 -3.01 4.45
C CYS A 117 -0.02 -2.31 5.55
N GLN A 118 0.80 -3.07 6.27
CA GLN A 118 1.65 -2.55 7.34
C GLN A 118 2.61 -1.46 6.85
N PHE A 119 3.16 -1.61 5.64
CA PHE A 119 4.01 -0.59 5.04
C PHE A 119 3.29 0.75 4.89
N HIS A 120 2.05 0.75 4.37
CA HIS A 120 1.25 1.97 4.24
C HIS A 120 0.84 2.53 5.61
N GLN A 121 0.57 1.66 6.59
CA GLN A 121 0.30 2.08 7.96
C GLN A 121 1.50 2.84 8.57
N ILE A 122 2.71 2.32 8.41
CA ILE A 122 3.94 3.00 8.85
C ILE A 122 4.07 4.37 8.15
N LEU A 123 3.87 4.43 6.84
CA LEU A 123 3.95 5.69 6.09
C LEU A 123 2.93 6.72 6.55
N ILE A 124 1.71 6.29 6.88
CA ILE A 124 0.66 7.17 7.41
C ILE A 124 1.11 7.75 8.74
N VAL A 125 1.55 6.92 9.68
CA VAL A 125 2.00 7.38 11.00
C VAL A 125 3.18 8.35 10.86
N ARG A 126 4.19 8.01 10.06
CA ARG A 126 5.34 8.89 9.77
C ARG A 126 4.94 10.23 9.18
N ARG A 127 3.90 10.28 8.35
CA ARG A 127 3.37 11.53 7.78
C ARG A 127 2.79 12.45 8.85
N TYR A 128 2.18 11.87 9.89
CA TYR A 128 1.59 12.65 10.99
C TYR A 128 2.59 13.07 12.05
N LEU A 129 3.49 12.17 12.42
CA LEU A 129 4.42 12.36 13.52
C LEU A 129 5.74 13.02 13.11
N THR A 130 5.99 13.17 11.78
CA THR A 130 7.31 13.50 11.23
C THR A 130 8.33 12.36 11.43
N GLN A 131 9.58 12.55 10.96
CA GLN A 131 10.64 11.55 11.14
C GLN A 131 11.38 11.72 12.48
N GLU A 132 11.42 12.96 12.99
CA GLU A 132 12.06 13.35 14.25
C GLU A 132 11.05 14.14 15.07
N PRO A 133 10.13 13.48 15.78
CA PRO A 133 9.12 14.15 16.58
C PRO A 133 9.71 14.71 17.88
N ASP A 134 9.37 15.94 18.22
CA ASP A 134 9.81 16.61 19.47
C ASP A 134 9.14 16.02 20.72
N LEU A 135 7.92 15.46 20.59
CA LEU A 135 7.18 14.89 21.71
C LEU A 135 7.60 13.44 21.95
N GLU A 136 7.94 13.11 23.20
CA GLU A 136 8.31 11.74 23.62
C GLU A 136 7.22 10.73 23.23
N ALA A 137 5.94 11.05 23.47
CA ALA A 137 4.81 10.22 23.06
C ALA A 137 4.83 9.89 21.55
N SER A 138 5.15 10.87 20.72
CA SER A 138 5.23 10.71 19.27
C SER A 138 6.46 9.88 18.85
N ALA A 139 7.60 10.07 19.53
CA ALA A 139 8.82 9.32 19.28
C ALA A 139 8.64 7.82 19.63
N GLU A 140 8.05 7.53 20.78
CA GLU A 140 7.75 6.13 21.18
C GLU A 140 6.74 5.47 20.24
N LEU A 141 5.65 6.17 19.86
CA LEU A 141 4.69 5.64 18.91
C LEU A 141 5.33 5.34 17.55
N LEU A 142 6.22 6.23 17.09
CA LEU A 142 6.95 6.02 15.84
C LEU A 142 7.88 4.79 15.94
N GLY A 143 8.55 4.60 17.07
CA GLY A 143 9.36 3.41 17.36
C GLY A 143 8.54 2.14 17.33
N LEU A 144 7.40 2.12 18.00
CA LEU A 144 6.47 0.99 18.03
C LEU A 144 5.97 0.63 16.61
N VAL A 145 5.50 1.63 15.87
CA VAL A 145 4.98 1.42 14.51
C VAL A 145 6.05 0.97 13.53
N ASN A 146 7.29 1.43 13.66
CA ASN A 146 8.40 0.98 12.82
C ASN A 146 8.73 -0.51 13.03
N ASN A 147 8.43 -1.06 14.20
CA ASN A 147 8.65 -2.46 14.54
C ASN A 147 7.44 -3.38 14.26
N ILE A 148 6.33 -2.86 13.74
CA ILE A 148 5.09 -3.61 13.52
C ILE A 148 5.27 -4.89 12.68
N THR A 149 6.22 -4.90 11.75
CA THR A 149 6.50 -6.06 10.89
C THR A 149 7.27 -7.17 11.60
N GLY A 150 7.93 -6.86 12.72
CA GLY A 150 8.69 -7.80 13.54
C GLY A 150 7.94 -8.30 14.76
N MET A 151 6.71 -7.85 14.99
CA MET A 151 5.89 -8.20 16.15
C MET A 151 4.70 -9.07 15.73
N ASP A 152 4.30 -10.00 16.58
CA ASP A 152 2.99 -10.62 16.47
C ASP A 152 1.88 -9.64 16.90
N LYS A 153 0.65 -10.00 16.59
CA LYS A 153 -0.51 -9.15 16.83
C LYS A 153 -0.73 -8.83 18.31
N GLU A 154 -0.59 -9.82 19.15
CA GLU A 154 -0.83 -9.74 20.58
C GLU A 154 0.22 -8.85 21.24
N SER A 155 1.47 -9.02 20.92
CA SER A 155 2.59 -8.19 21.39
C SER A 155 2.45 -6.74 20.95
N PHE A 156 2.03 -6.50 19.70
CA PHE A 156 1.80 -5.15 19.20
C PHE A 156 0.64 -4.46 19.92
N ILE A 157 -0.49 -5.17 20.12
CA ILE A 157 -1.64 -4.63 20.85
C ILE A 157 -1.25 -4.26 22.27
N GLY A 158 -0.58 -5.17 23.01
CA GLY A 158 -0.15 -4.90 24.37
C GLY A 158 0.76 -3.67 24.46
N ALA A 159 1.78 -3.59 23.62
CA ALA A 159 2.68 -2.43 23.59
C ALA A 159 1.96 -1.12 23.21
N PHE A 160 0.98 -1.19 22.31
CA PHE A 160 0.16 -0.03 21.95
C PHE A 160 -0.77 0.41 23.09
N GLU A 161 -1.36 -0.52 23.83
CA GLU A 161 -2.19 -0.23 24.99
C GLU A 161 -1.38 0.39 26.13
N GLU A 162 -0.16 -0.13 26.39
CA GLU A 162 0.78 0.46 27.35
C GLU A 162 1.16 1.90 26.97
N TRP A 163 1.49 2.11 25.70
CA TRP A 163 1.77 3.45 25.17
C TRP A 163 0.56 4.38 25.33
N HIS A 164 -0.63 3.91 24.97
CA HIS A 164 -1.87 4.70 25.05
C HIS A 164 -2.18 5.11 26.49
N GLU A 165 -2.01 4.19 27.45
CA GLU A 165 -2.23 4.48 28.86
C GLU A 165 -1.20 5.46 29.42
N LYS A 166 0.09 5.25 29.09
CA LYS A 166 1.20 6.15 29.49
C LYS A 166 0.97 7.58 29.04
N TYR A 167 0.45 7.78 27.85
CA TYR A 167 0.27 9.10 27.25
C TYR A 167 -1.17 9.57 27.15
N ARG A 168 -2.07 8.96 27.92
CA ARG A 168 -3.51 9.27 27.88
C ARG A 168 -3.81 10.76 28.06
N GLU A 169 -3.14 11.45 28.96
CA GLU A 169 -3.33 12.88 29.21
C GLU A 169 -2.92 13.73 28.01
N VAL A 170 -1.75 13.44 27.44
CA VAL A 170 -1.24 14.13 26.26
C VAL A 170 -2.15 13.92 25.03
N ILE A 171 -2.65 12.70 24.85
CA ILE A 171 -3.56 12.35 23.73
C ILE A 171 -4.90 13.08 23.86
N ASN A 172 -5.40 13.25 25.09
CA ASN A 172 -6.68 13.89 25.37
C ASN A 172 -6.55 15.42 25.51
N GLU A 173 -5.34 15.98 25.49
CA GLU A 173 -5.13 17.42 25.52
C GLU A 173 -5.81 18.08 24.32
N ARG A 174 -6.78 18.98 24.60
CA ARG A 174 -7.47 19.73 23.55
C ARG A 174 -6.61 20.91 23.13
N VAL A 175 -5.95 20.79 22.01
CA VAL A 175 -5.23 21.92 21.39
C VAL A 175 -6.26 22.92 20.85
N HIS A 176 -6.42 24.05 21.55
CA HIS A 176 -7.27 25.18 21.13
C HIS A 176 -6.63 26.04 20.03
N ASP A 177 -5.71 25.51 19.23
CA ASP A 177 -5.09 26.28 18.15
C ASP A 177 -6.06 26.39 16.95
N LYS A 178 -6.62 27.59 16.77
CA LYS A 178 -7.53 27.91 15.64
C LYS A 178 -6.92 27.64 14.26
N ARG A 179 -5.59 27.53 14.15
CA ARG A 179 -4.85 27.20 12.91
C ARG A 179 -5.01 25.71 12.52
N ILE A 180 -5.22 24.82 13.48
CA ILE A 180 -5.40 23.37 13.23
C ILE A 180 -6.77 23.06 12.64
N LYS A 181 -7.81 23.85 12.94
CA LYS A 181 -9.16 23.68 12.36
C LYS A 181 -9.20 23.82 10.82
N ARG A 182 -8.20 24.44 10.19
CA ARG A 182 -8.11 24.62 8.72
C ARG A 182 -7.42 23.47 7.99
N ARG A 183 -6.81 22.52 8.69
CA ARG A 183 -6.10 21.38 8.10
C ARG A 183 -6.78 20.05 8.44
N THR A 184 -8.06 19.94 8.12
CA THR A 184 -8.65 18.59 8.04
C THR A 184 -7.93 17.86 6.89
N PRO A 185 -7.26 16.75 7.17
CA PRO A 185 -6.56 16.02 6.14
C PRO A 185 -7.50 15.64 4.99
N PRO A 186 -7.04 15.62 3.73
CA PRO A 186 -7.89 15.38 2.56
C PRO A 186 -8.71 14.08 2.61
N TYR A 187 -8.26 13.10 3.39
CA TYR A 187 -8.93 11.80 3.55
C TYR A 187 -10.00 11.78 4.66
N MET A 188 -10.20 12.88 5.39
CA MET A 188 -11.31 13.06 6.34
C MET A 188 -12.46 13.90 5.75
N ARG A 189 -12.39 14.28 4.47
CA ARG A 189 -13.45 14.98 3.75
C ARG A 189 -14.35 14.01 3.00
#